data_a048eba4eff9738f669f0be9286a4420
#
_entry.id   a048eba4eff9738f669f0be9286a4420
#
_cell.length_a   1.000
_cell.length_b   1.000
_cell.length_c   1.000
_cell.angle_alpha   90.00
_cell.angle_beta   90.00
_cell.angle_gamma   90.00
#
_symmetry.space_group_name_H-M   'P 1'
#
loop_
_entity.id
_entity.type
_entity.pdbx_description
1 polymer ?
#
loop_
_entity_poly.entity_id
_entity_poly.type
_entity_poly.pdbx_seq_one_letter_code
_entity_poly.pdbx_strand_id
1 'polypeptide(L)' 'SIQAPHSEEAVKQIIGRDGCYFKMTTHQFQLFFVWHSRSTNHFHLWGNNIDNLNGAVEVINRRINIYAS' A
#
# COMPACT_ATOMS: atom_id res chain seq x y z
N SER A 1 -2.89 8.73 3.39
CA SER A 1 -3.62 7.54 2.95
C SER A 1 -3.94 7.58 1.46
N ILE A 2 -4.14 6.43 0.87
CA ILE A 2 -4.42 6.26 -0.56
C ILE A 2 -5.71 5.48 -0.68
N GLN A 3 -6.64 5.94 -1.52
CA GLN A 3 -7.86 5.18 -1.76
C GLN A 3 -7.54 3.88 -2.51
N ALA A 4 -8.02 2.76 -1.99
CA ALA A 4 -7.85 1.46 -2.61
C ALA A 4 -8.86 1.27 -3.74
N PRO A 5 -8.56 0.41 -4.73
CA PRO A 5 -9.55 0.06 -5.76
C PRO A 5 -10.75 -0.68 -5.16
N HIS A 6 -11.88 -0.62 -5.83
CA HIS A 6 -13.11 -1.27 -5.36
C HIS A 6 -13.14 -2.78 -5.64
N SER A 7 -12.17 -3.30 -6.35
CA SER A 7 -12.04 -4.73 -6.63
C SER A 7 -11.26 -5.42 -5.52
N GLU A 8 -11.87 -6.37 -4.82
CA GLU A 8 -11.17 -7.17 -3.81
C GLU A 8 -9.99 -7.92 -4.39
N GLU A 9 -10.13 -8.39 -5.62
CA GLU A 9 -9.06 -9.10 -6.32
C GLU A 9 -7.84 -8.20 -6.51
N ALA A 10 -8.08 -6.96 -6.97
CA ALA A 10 -7.00 -5.98 -7.13
C ALA A 10 -6.35 -5.64 -5.80
N VAL A 11 -7.13 -5.45 -4.75
CA VAL A 11 -6.61 -5.17 -3.40
C VAL A 11 -5.71 -6.32 -2.94
N LYS A 12 -6.14 -7.57 -3.11
CA LYS A 12 -5.32 -8.73 -2.73
C LYS A 12 -3.99 -8.77 -3.49
N GLN A 13 -4.01 -8.44 -4.78
CA GLN A 13 -2.78 -8.41 -5.59
C GLN A 13 -1.84 -7.29 -5.13
N ILE A 14 -2.38 -6.15 -4.75
CA ILE A 14 -1.58 -5.01 -4.30
C ILE A 14 -0.95 -5.31 -2.94
N ILE A 15 -1.72 -5.87 -2.01
CA ILE A 15 -1.23 -6.24 -0.68
C ILE A 15 -0.23 -7.40 -0.77
N GLY A 16 -0.48 -8.32 -1.70
CA GLY A 16 0.30 -9.52 -1.87
C GLY A 16 -0.18 -10.65 -0.96
N ARG A 17 0.29 -11.86 -1.28
CA ARG A 17 -0.05 -13.04 -0.48
C ARG A 17 0.46 -12.88 0.94
N ASP A 18 -0.43 -13.04 1.92
CA ASP A 18 -0.12 -12.89 3.34
C ASP A 18 0.48 -11.51 3.69
N GLY A 19 0.17 -10.50 2.88
CA GLY A 19 0.68 -9.15 3.09
C GLY A 19 2.13 -8.95 2.70
N CYS A 20 2.70 -9.83 1.88
CA CYS A 20 4.14 -9.81 1.59
C CYS A 20 4.61 -8.51 0.95
N TYR A 21 3.84 -7.94 0.02
CA TYR A 21 4.24 -6.69 -0.62
C TYR A 21 4.16 -5.50 0.33
N PHE A 22 3.18 -5.49 1.21
CA PHE A 22 3.09 -4.44 2.23
C PHE A 22 4.22 -4.56 3.24
N LYS A 23 4.59 -5.78 3.61
CA LYS A 23 5.74 -6.02 4.49
C LYS A 23 7.04 -5.57 3.82
N MET A 24 7.22 -5.89 2.54
CA MET A 24 8.39 -5.46 1.78
C MET A 24 8.46 -3.93 1.70
N THR A 25 7.36 -3.27 1.38
CA THR A 25 7.29 -1.82 1.30
C THR A 25 7.62 -1.18 2.63
N THR A 26 7.04 -1.70 3.71
CA THR A 26 7.33 -1.22 5.07
C THR A 26 8.82 -1.31 5.37
N HIS A 27 9.45 -2.42 5.05
CA HIS A 27 10.87 -2.62 5.30
C HIS A 27 11.73 -1.76 4.39
N GLN A 28 11.42 -1.73 3.09
CA GLN A 28 12.21 -1.03 2.07
C GLN A 28 12.29 0.47 2.34
N PHE A 29 11.17 1.07 2.77
CA PHE A 29 11.08 2.51 3.02
C PHE A 29 11.16 2.86 4.51
N GLN A 30 11.48 1.89 5.36
CA GLN A 30 11.67 2.09 6.81
C GLN A 30 10.43 2.73 7.45
N LEU A 31 9.26 2.28 7.06
CA LEU A 31 8.00 2.71 7.64
C LEU A 31 7.70 1.91 8.91
N PHE A 32 6.78 2.43 9.73
CA PHE A 32 6.31 1.67 10.90
C PHE A 32 5.38 0.55 10.45
N PHE A 33 4.39 0.86 9.60
CA PHE A 33 3.53 -0.15 9.00
C PHE A 33 2.73 0.42 7.83
N VAL A 34 2.19 -0.49 7.03
CA VAL A 34 1.29 -0.20 5.91
C VAL A 34 0.14 -1.20 6.03
N TRP A 35 -1.10 -0.72 5.96
CA TRP A 35 -2.26 -1.62 6.07
C TRP A 35 -3.43 -1.12 5.24
N HIS A 36 -4.41 -2.01 5.04
CA HIS A 36 -5.65 -1.70 4.34
C HIS A 36 -6.79 -1.63 5.35
N SER A 37 -7.49 -0.49 5.38
CA SER A 37 -8.69 -0.32 6.20
C SER A 37 -9.91 -0.70 5.37
N ARG A 38 -10.62 -1.73 5.79
CA ARG A 38 -11.82 -2.19 5.09
C ARG A 38 -12.97 -1.19 5.21
N SER A 39 -13.08 -0.52 6.35
CA SER A 39 -14.18 0.41 6.61
C SER A 39 -14.13 1.63 5.70
N THR A 40 -12.94 2.13 5.40
CA THR A 40 -12.75 3.30 4.55
C THR A 40 -12.29 2.96 3.14
N ASN A 41 -11.86 1.71 2.94
CA ASN A 41 -11.24 1.23 1.70
C ASN A 41 -10.04 2.09 1.28
N HIS A 42 -9.17 2.35 2.26
CA HIS A 42 -7.93 3.09 2.04
C HIS A 42 -6.73 2.27 2.48
N PHE A 43 -5.60 2.49 1.79
CA PHE A 43 -4.30 2.03 2.25
C PHE A 43 -3.70 3.12 3.13
N HIS A 44 -3.32 2.77 4.34
CA HIS A 44 -2.70 3.68 5.28
C HIS A 44 -1.23 3.36 5.44
N LEU A 45 -0.41 4.40 5.40
CA LEU A 45 1.03 4.29 5.59
C LEU A 45 1.43 5.11 6.81
N TRP A 46 2.27 4.55 7.64
CA TRP A 46 2.74 5.22 8.86
C TRP A 46 4.25 5.19 8.92
N GLY A 47 4.85 6.37 9.04
CA GLY A 47 6.30 6.52 9.13
C GLY A 47 6.65 7.91 9.61
N ASN A 48 7.93 8.12 9.92
CA ASN A 48 8.42 9.40 10.44
C ASN A 48 9.29 10.18 9.47
N ASN A 49 9.40 9.73 8.22
CA ASN A 49 10.19 10.40 7.20
C ASN A 49 9.31 10.63 5.97
N ILE A 50 9.10 11.91 5.62
CA ILE A 50 8.19 12.26 4.52
C ILE A 50 8.71 11.78 3.17
N ASP A 51 10.01 11.79 2.94
CA ASP A 51 10.58 11.32 1.68
C ASP A 51 10.37 9.82 1.52
N ASN A 52 10.55 9.05 2.59
CA ASN A 52 10.29 7.62 2.59
C ASN A 52 8.81 7.32 2.36
N LEU A 53 7.92 8.09 3.02
CA LEU A 53 6.48 7.95 2.82
C LEU A 53 6.09 8.23 1.37
N ASN A 54 6.63 9.28 0.77
CA ASN A 54 6.35 9.62 -0.62
C ASN A 54 6.82 8.52 -1.57
N GLY A 55 7.98 7.93 -1.32
CA GLY A 55 8.48 6.80 -2.10
C GLY A 55 7.55 5.59 -2.02
N ALA A 56 7.08 5.27 -0.82
CA ALA A 56 6.15 4.15 -0.61
C ALA A 56 4.81 4.41 -1.29
N VAL A 57 4.28 5.63 -1.20
CA VAL A 57 3.04 6.03 -1.87
C VAL A 57 3.17 5.83 -3.38
N GLU A 58 4.29 6.22 -3.96
CA GLU A 58 4.55 6.06 -5.39
C GLU A 58 4.54 4.59 -5.80
N VAL A 59 5.19 3.73 -5.03
CA VAL A 59 5.22 2.29 -5.29
C VAL A 59 3.81 1.69 -5.23
N ILE A 60 3.03 2.05 -4.22
CA ILE A 60 1.66 1.54 -4.07
C ILE A 60 0.78 2.05 -5.23
N ASN A 61 0.91 3.30 -5.62
CA ASN A 61 0.15 3.86 -6.75
C ASN A 61 0.47 3.13 -8.06
N ARG A 62 1.73 2.77 -8.30
CA ARG A 62 2.11 1.97 -9.47
C ARG A 62 1.41 0.62 -9.47
N ARG A 63 1.35 -0.03 -8.32
CA ARG A 63 0.67 -1.32 -8.20
C ARG A 63 -0.83 -1.17 -8.42
N ILE A 64 -1.44 -0.11 -7.92
CA ILE A 64 -2.85 0.20 -8.18
C ILE A 64 -3.09 0.32 -9.68
N ASN A 65 -2.23 1.04 -10.40
CA ASN A 65 -2.35 1.21 -11.85
C ASN A 65 -2.22 -0.12 -12.60
N ILE A 66 -1.36 -1.03 -12.12
CA ILE A 66 -1.16 -2.33 -12.76
C ILE A 66 -2.38 -3.24 -12.56
N TYR A 67 -2.92 -3.29 -11.35
CA TYR A 67 -3.94 -4.28 -11.01
C TYR A 67 -5.37 -3.75 -11.05
N ALA A 68 -5.56 -2.45 -11.09
CA ALA A 68 -6.89 -1.83 -11.06
C ALA A 68 -7.26 -1.09 -12.34
N SER A 69 -6.40 -1.11 -13.32
CA SER A 69 -6.66 -0.44 -14.60
C SER A 69 -7.55 -1.27 -15.53
#